data_63dcece8bf8582d7d8ce13c85a5855be
#
_entry.id   63dcece8bf8582d7d8ce13c85a5855be
#
_cell.length_a   1.000
_cell.length_b   1.000
_cell.length_c   1.000
_cell.angle_alpha   90.00
_cell.angle_beta   90.00
_cell.angle_gamma   90.00
#
_symmetry.space_group_name_H-M   'P 1'
#
loop_
_entity.id
_entity.type
_entity.pdbx_description
1 polymer ?
#
loop_
_entity_poly.entity_id
_entity_poly.type
_entity_poly.pdbx_seq_one_letter_code
_entity_poly.pdbx_strand_id
1 'polypeptide(L)' 'MNLKQEIKTALEKNLSLPELKSILLCFKENGGTREKAHLNLYELLQYASTEEEDAKLRELIDFAIGYSGKITSIWS' A
#
# COMPACT_ATOMS: atom_id res chain seq x y z
N MET A 1 5.24 2.17 13.42
CA MET A 1 5.07 1.13 12.39
C MET A 1 5.85 1.49 11.14
N ASN A 2 6.61 0.56 10.59
CA ASN A 2 7.34 0.79 9.33
C ASN A 2 6.53 0.18 8.19
N LEU A 3 5.77 1.01 7.49
CA LEU A 3 4.86 0.55 6.43
C LEU A 3 5.61 -0.18 5.32
N LYS A 4 6.74 0.37 4.88
CA LYS A 4 7.51 -0.23 3.79
C LYS A 4 7.92 -1.66 4.14
N GLN A 5 8.43 -1.87 5.35
CA GLN A 5 8.86 -3.18 5.80
C GLN A 5 7.68 -4.14 5.94
N GLU A 6 6.56 -3.66 6.47
CA GLU A 6 5.37 -4.49 6.65
C GLU A 6 4.81 -4.95 5.30
N ILE A 7 4.69 -4.05 4.34
CA ILE A 7 4.19 -4.39 3.00
C ILE A 7 5.18 -5.31 2.28
N LYS A 8 6.48 -5.02 2.38
CA LYS A 8 7.50 -5.85 1.74
C LYS A 8 7.43 -7.29 2.26
N THR A 9 7.35 -7.45 3.58
CA THR A 9 7.25 -8.77 4.19
C THR A 9 5.98 -9.49 3.75
N ALA A 10 4.88 -8.76 3.69
CA ALA A 10 3.59 -9.31 3.26
C ALA A 10 3.65 -9.78 1.79
N LEU A 11 4.30 -9.03 0.93
CA LEU A 11 4.47 -9.42 -0.48
C LEU A 11 5.33 -10.68 -0.59
N GLU A 12 6.38 -10.79 0.22
CA GLU A 12 7.23 -11.97 0.25
C GLU A 12 6.46 -13.22 0.69
N LYS A 13 5.49 -13.03 1.58
CA LYS A 13 4.63 -14.11 2.05
C LYS A 13 3.45 -14.36 1.12
N ASN A 14 3.36 -13.60 0.05
CA ASN A 14 2.28 -13.71 -0.94
C ASN A 14 0.89 -13.53 -0.34
N LEU A 15 0.75 -12.54 0.54
CA LEU A 15 -0.54 -12.24 1.15
C LEU A 15 -1.51 -11.66 0.11
N SER A 16 -2.80 -11.86 0.36
CA SER A 16 -3.83 -11.38 -0.54
C SER A 16 -3.99 -9.86 -0.45
N LEU A 17 -4.64 -9.27 -1.46
CA LEU A 17 -4.87 -7.83 -1.49
C LEU A 17 -5.66 -7.32 -0.28
N PRO A 18 -6.75 -7.99 0.17
CA PRO A 18 -7.45 -7.55 1.38
C PRO A 18 -6.53 -7.49 2.61
N GLU A 19 -5.62 -8.43 2.75
CA GLU A 19 -4.66 -8.42 3.85
C GLU A 19 -3.70 -7.24 3.76
N LEU A 20 -3.24 -6.92 2.56
CA LEU A 20 -2.38 -5.76 2.33
C LEU A 20 -3.11 -4.46 2.65
N LYS A 21 -4.38 -4.37 2.27
CA LYS A 21 -5.20 -3.20 2.58
C LYS A 21 -5.38 -3.04 4.09
N SER A 22 -5.49 -4.14 4.83
CA SER A 22 -5.57 -4.10 6.30
C SER A 22 -4.31 -3.50 6.90
N ILE A 23 -3.15 -3.78 6.32
CA ILE A 23 -1.88 -3.21 6.78
C ILE A 23 -1.91 -1.68 6.62
N LEU A 24 -2.43 -1.19 5.48
CA LEU A 24 -2.56 0.25 5.26
C LEU A 24 -3.50 0.90 6.27
N LEU A 25 -4.62 0.26 6.56
CA LEU A 25 -5.56 0.78 7.55
C LEU A 25 -4.93 0.84 8.94
N CYS A 26 -4.17 -0.18 9.29
CA CYS A 26 -3.44 -0.22 10.56
C CYS A 26 -2.42 0.92 10.63
N PHE A 27 -1.70 1.17 9.53
CA PHE A 27 -0.75 2.26 9.43
C PHE A 27 -1.44 3.60 9.67
N LYS A 28 -2.60 3.82 9.05
CA LYS A 28 -3.38 5.03 9.23
C LYS A 28 -3.79 5.21 10.69
N GLU A 29 -4.28 4.14 11.32
CA GLU A 29 -4.71 4.19 12.72
C GLU A 29 -3.57 4.51 13.68
N ASN A 30 -2.34 4.19 13.29
CA ASN A 30 -1.15 4.48 14.09
C ASN A 30 -0.55 5.86 13.78
N GLY A 31 -1.32 6.73 13.15
CA GLY A 31 -0.90 8.09 12.88
C GLY A 31 -0.14 8.28 11.57
N GLY A 32 -0.16 7.27 10.71
CA GLY A 32 0.49 7.39 9.40
C GLY A 32 -0.23 8.39 8.50
N THR A 33 0.51 9.03 7.61
CA THR A 33 -0.04 10.02 6.69
C THR A 33 -0.14 9.47 5.27
N ARG A 34 -1.01 10.10 4.47
CA ARG A 34 -1.17 9.76 3.07
C ARG A 34 0.14 9.89 2.30
N GLU A 35 0.88 10.97 2.57
CA GLU A 35 2.16 11.24 1.90
C GLU A 35 3.18 10.15 2.18
N LYS A 36 3.28 9.72 3.43
CA LYS A 36 4.21 8.65 3.80
C LYS A 36 3.81 7.32 3.17
N ALA A 37 2.52 7.02 3.15
CA ALA A 37 2.03 5.81 2.50
C ALA A 37 2.37 5.82 1.02
N HIS A 38 2.13 6.95 0.35
CA HIS A 38 2.42 7.12 -1.07
C HIS A 38 3.91 6.89 -1.36
N LEU A 39 4.79 7.55 -0.60
CA LEU A 39 6.23 7.40 -0.77
C LEU A 39 6.68 5.95 -0.58
N ASN A 40 6.23 5.31 0.48
CA ASN A 40 6.61 3.93 0.77
C ASN A 40 6.15 2.97 -0.32
N LEU A 41 4.91 3.13 -0.78
CA LEU A 41 4.36 2.26 -1.82
C LEU A 41 5.07 2.47 -3.15
N TYR A 42 5.38 3.72 -3.51
CA TYR A 42 6.11 4.03 -4.73
C TYR A 42 7.52 3.45 -4.71
N GLU A 43 8.20 3.54 -3.58
CA GLU A 43 9.53 2.95 -3.45
C GLU A 43 9.49 1.44 -3.66
N LEU A 44 8.51 0.78 -3.06
CA LEU A 44 8.34 -0.66 -3.24
C LEU A 44 8.01 -1.00 -4.70
N LEU A 45 7.21 -0.18 -5.35
CA LEU A 45 6.84 -0.39 -6.75
C LEU A 45 8.07 -0.39 -7.65
N GLN A 46 9.04 0.48 -7.38
CA GLN A 46 10.28 0.55 -8.14
C GLN A 46 11.12 -0.71 -7.99
N TYR A 47 10.97 -1.43 -6.89
CA TYR A 47 11.73 -2.64 -6.62
C TYR A 47 10.91 -3.92 -6.81
N ALA A 48 9.68 -3.80 -7.32
CA ALA A 48 8.83 -4.96 -7.57
C ALA A 48 9.52 -5.89 -8.57
N SER A 49 9.63 -7.17 -8.20
CA SER A 49 10.34 -8.14 -9.02
C SER A 49 9.43 -8.96 -9.91
N THR A 50 8.12 -8.90 -9.70
CA THR A 50 7.14 -9.64 -10.48
C THR A 50 5.97 -8.73 -10.86
N GLU A 51 5.24 -9.11 -11.92
CA GLU A 51 4.04 -8.38 -12.32
C GLU A 51 2.95 -8.45 -11.25
N GLU A 52 2.90 -9.56 -10.51
CA GLU A 52 1.94 -9.73 -9.44
C GLU A 52 2.18 -8.72 -8.31
N GLU A 53 3.43 -8.56 -7.90
CA GLU A 53 3.79 -7.57 -6.89
C GLU A 53 3.47 -6.16 -7.39
N ASP A 54 3.83 -5.87 -8.65
CA ASP A 54 3.55 -4.57 -9.26
C ASP A 54 2.06 -4.27 -9.24
N ALA A 55 1.23 -5.21 -9.67
CA ALA A 55 -0.22 -5.05 -9.70
C ALA A 55 -0.80 -4.81 -8.31
N LYS A 56 -0.35 -5.58 -7.33
CA LYS A 56 -0.80 -5.41 -5.94
C LYS A 56 -0.44 -4.04 -5.39
N LEU A 57 0.79 -3.58 -5.65
CA LEU A 57 1.24 -2.28 -5.18
C LEU A 57 0.46 -1.15 -5.83
N ARG A 58 0.12 -1.25 -7.11
CA ARG A 58 -0.69 -0.25 -7.79
C ARG A 58 -2.09 -0.17 -7.19
N GLU A 59 -2.68 -1.31 -6.88
CA GLU A 59 -3.98 -1.35 -6.22
C GLU A 59 -3.92 -0.71 -4.83
N LEU A 60 -2.85 -0.95 -4.09
CA LEU A 60 -2.67 -0.34 -2.78
C LEU A 60 -2.51 1.17 -2.87
N ILE A 61 -1.81 1.65 -3.89
CA ILE A 61 -1.65 3.09 -4.14
C ILE A 61 -3.02 3.72 -4.41
N ASP A 62 -3.83 3.10 -5.27
CA ASP A 62 -5.17 3.59 -5.56
C ASP A 62 -6.05 3.61 -4.30
N PHE A 63 -5.95 2.58 -3.49
CA PHE A 63 -6.69 2.48 -2.24
C PHE A 63 -6.28 3.59 -1.26
N ALA A 64 -4.98 3.86 -1.17
CA ALA A 64 -4.46 4.87 -0.26
C ALA A 64 -4.73 6.30 -0.73
N ILE A 65 -4.60 6.57 -2.02
CA ILE A 65 -4.64 7.92 -2.58
C ILE A 65 -6.00 8.31 -3.12
N GLY A 66 -6.82 7.33 -3.54
CA GLY A 66 -8.13 7.61 -4.11
C GLY A 66 -8.04 8.05 -5.56
N TYR A 67 -7.52 7.19 -6.41
CA TYR A 67 -7.30 7.47 -7.82
C TYR A 67 -8.60 7.76 -8.58
N SER A 68 -8.51 8.68 -9.53
CA SER A 68 -9.58 9.05 -10.48
C SER A 68 -10.87 9.65 -9.89
N GLY A 69 -10.91 9.96 -8.62
CA GLY A 69 -12.07 10.59 -8.00
C GLY A 69 -13.28 9.69 -7.79
N LYS A 70 -13.23 8.46 -8.27
CA LYS A 70 -14.31 7.48 -8.09
C LYS A 70 -14.09 6.63 -6.85
N ILE A 71 -12.84 6.48 -6.44
CA ILE A 71 -12.46 5.71 -5.27
C ILE A 71 -12.08 6.68 -4.18
N THR A 72 -12.75 6.60 -3.03
CA THR A 72 -12.46 7.47 -1.91
C THR A 72 -11.20 6.97 -1.20
N SER A 73 -10.25 7.88 -1.02
CA SER A 73 -9.04 7.57 -0.26
C SER A 73 -9.38 7.29 1.20
N ILE A 74 -8.65 6.36 1.84
CA ILE A 74 -8.83 6.08 3.26
C ILE A 74 -8.36 7.26 4.12
N TRP A 75 -7.63 8.20 3.54
CA TRP A 75 -7.20 9.44 4.21
C TRP A 75 -8.04 10.67 3.83
N SER A 76 -9.12 10.49 3.15
CA SER A 76 -9.98 11.61 2.75
C SER A 76 -10.79 12.19 3.90
#